data_5f53b89d97c97f78021b9d606c85ba69
#
_entry.id   5f53b89d97c97f78021b9d606c85ba69
#
_cell.length_a   1.000
_cell.length_b   1.000
_cell.length_c   1.000
_cell.angle_alpha   90.00
_cell.angle_beta   90.00
_cell.angle_gamma   90.00
#
_symmetry.space_group_name_H-M   'P 1'
#
loop_
_entity.id
_entity.type
_entity.pdbx_description
1 polymer ?
#
loop_
_entity_poly.entity_id
_entity_poly.type
_entity_poly.pdbx_seq_one_letter_code
_entity_poly.pdbx_strand_id
1 'polypeptide(L)'
;MGLESLRHAQMRAEVALEEAPAPQRLAPFSAALTADVLQGDDELATGRFVLLHDPAGHDAWRGEFRIVTFVRAPLERDMADDAALTAVGWSWLIEALDAHAAPFTAPSGTVTRVVSEHFGDLADRAGTSEVELRASWTATDPYLGPHLEAWGDLLCQAAGLPPLPVGVSAIPRPRHH
;
A
#
# COMPACT_ATOMS: atom_id res chain seq x y z
N MET A 1 -3.31 5.31 21.41
CA MET A 1 -2.01 4.69 21.09
C MET A 1 -1.92 4.22 19.64
N GLY A 2 -2.86 3.45 19.12
CA GLY A 2 -2.78 2.91 17.75
C GLY A 2 -2.66 3.96 16.65
N LEU A 3 -3.57 4.94 16.62
CA LEU A 3 -3.56 6.02 15.62
C LEU A 3 -2.34 6.93 15.73
N GLU A 4 -1.83 7.16 16.93
CA GLU A 4 -0.65 7.99 17.15
C GLU A 4 0.62 7.33 16.63
N SER A 5 0.70 5.99 16.66
CA SER A 5 1.86 5.27 16.15
C SER A 5 2.07 5.44 14.64
N LEU A 6 1.00 5.72 13.89
CA LEU A 6 1.08 6.00 12.45
C LEU A 6 1.87 7.29 12.15
N ARG A 7 1.80 8.27 13.05
CA ARG A 7 2.50 9.56 12.87
C ARG A 7 4.02 9.44 12.97
N HIS A 8 4.50 8.38 13.60
CA HIS A 8 5.93 8.12 13.78
C HIS A 8 6.51 7.19 12.71
N ALA A 9 5.69 6.73 11.77
CA ALA A 9 6.14 5.88 10.68
C ALA A 9 7.16 6.61 9.80
N GLN A 10 8.23 5.91 9.46
CA GLN A 10 9.31 6.41 8.62
C GLN A 10 9.12 5.90 7.20
N MET A 11 8.61 6.78 6.34
CA MET A 11 8.36 6.46 4.94
C MET A 11 9.57 6.78 4.07
N ARG A 12 9.71 6.05 2.96
CA ARG A 12 10.69 6.40 1.92
C ARG A 12 10.41 7.79 1.37
N ALA A 13 11.46 8.47 0.91
CA ALA A 13 11.36 9.84 0.38
C ALA A 13 10.42 9.95 -0.84
N GLU A 14 10.27 8.88 -1.61
CA GLU A 14 9.39 8.82 -2.79
C GLU A 14 7.90 8.75 -2.43
N VAL A 15 7.57 8.38 -1.20
CA VAL A 15 6.17 8.23 -0.75
C VAL A 15 5.65 9.53 -0.16
N ALA A 16 4.65 10.10 -0.78
CA ALA A 16 3.94 11.28 -0.30
C ALA A 16 2.62 10.86 0.35
N LEU A 17 2.52 11.00 1.68
CA LEU A 17 1.32 10.66 2.44
C LEU A 17 0.43 11.89 2.63
N GLU A 18 -0.89 11.69 2.54
CA GLU A 18 -1.90 12.67 2.91
C GLU A 18 -2.98 12.02 3.77
N GLU A 19 -3.51 12.78 4.74
CA GLU A 19 -4.69 12.35 5.46
C GLU A 19 -5.91 12.43 4.52
N ALA A 20 -6.80 11.43 4.63
CA ALA A 20 -8.03 11.35 3.88
C ALA A 20 -9.23 11.25 4.83
N PRO A 21 -10.45 11.61 4.38
CA PRO A 21 -11.63 11.38 5.18
C PRO A 21 -11.75 9.90 5.57
N ALA A 22 -11.86 9.65 6.87
CA ALA A 22 -12.00 8.29 7.38
C ALA A 22 -13.41 7.74 7.06
N PRO A 23 -13.52 6.43 6.76
CA PRO A 23 -14.82 5.82 6.57
C PRO A 23 -15.62 5.90 7.88
N GLN A 24 -16.89 6.25 7.75
CA GLN A 24 -17.81 6.33 8.88
C GLN A 24 -18.56 5.01 9.06
N ARG A 25 -18.89 4.66 10.29
CA ARG A 25 -19.76 3.54 10.66
C ARG A 25 -19.19 2.14 10.41
N LEU A 26 -17.90 2.01 10.10
CA LEU A 26 -17.26 0.70 9.97
C LEU A 26 -16.65 0.21 11.27
N ALA A 27 -16.24 1.13 12.14
CA ALA A 27 -15.64 0.85 13.43
C ALA A 27 -15.82 2.07 14.37
N PRO A 28 -15.69 1.90 15.70
CA PRO A 28 -15.71 3.01 16.66
C PRO A 28 -14.65 4.07 16.36
N PHE A 29 -13.46 3.66 15.91
CA PHE A 29 -12.38 4.55 15.52
C PHE A 29 -11.86 4.16 14.14
N SER A 30 -11.56 5.15 13.32
CA SER A 30 -10.99 4.92 12.00
C SER A 30 -10.11 6.08 11.56
N ALA A 31 -9.15 5.77 10.71
CA ALA A 31 -8.30 6.76 10.05
C ALA A 31 -8.04 6.30 8.60
N ALA A 32 -7.84 7.24 7.70
CA ALA A 32 -7.49 6.94 6.33
C ALA A 32 -6.35 7.82 5.85
N LEU A 33 -5.45 7.23 5.10
CA LEU A 33 -4.34 7.89 4.42
C LEU A 33 -4.37 7.54 2.95
N THR A 34 -3.99 8.49 2.12
CA THR A 34 -3.64 8.23 0.72
C THR A 34 -2.14 8.42 0.54
N ALA A 35 -1.58 7.75 -0.43
CA ALA A 35 -0.18 7.92 -0.78
C ALA A 35 0.02 7.88 -2.29
N ASP A 36 0.95 8.69 -2.74
CA ASP A 36 1.46 8.66 -4.10
C ASP A 36 2.97 8.38 -4.04
N VAL A 37 3.45 7.51 -4.93
CA VAL A 37 4.88 7.31 -5.14
C VAL A 37 5.31 8.22 -6.27
N LEU A 38 6.21 9.14 -5.95
CA LEU A 38 6.66 10.18 -6.86
C LEU A 38 8.15 10.04 -7.16
N GLN A 39 8.49 10.18 -8.43
CA GLN A 39 9.87 10.32 -8.89
C GLN A 39 9.95 11.56 -9.78
N GLY A 40 10.47 12.67 -9.22
CA GLY A 40 10.32 13.98 -9.83
C GLY A 40 8.84 14.38 -9.88
N ASP A 41 8.33 14.71 -11.07
CA ASP A 41 6.91 15.04 -11.30
C ASP A 41 6.06 13.81 -11.70
N ASP A 42 6.70 12.64 -11.84
CA ASP A 42 6.02 11.42 -12.28
C ASP A 42 5.41 10.69 -11.08
N GLU A 43 4.12 10.37 -11.18
CA GLU A 43 3.40 9.49 -10.26
C GLU A 43 3.58 8.04 -10.72
N LEU A 44 4.27 7.23 -9.91
CA LEU A 44 4.59 5.84 -10.25
C LEU A 44 3.62 4.82 -9.65
N ALA A 45 2.93 5.19 -8.59
CA ALA A 45 1.93 4.37 -7.94
C ALA A 45 1.06 5.23 -7.04
N THR A 46 -0.11 4.75 -6.73
CA THR A 46 -1.02 5.37 -5.76
C THR A 46 -1.66 4.31 -4.88
N GLY A 47 -2.09 4.72 -3.71
CA GLY A 47 -2.73 3.80 -2.79
C GLY A 47 -3.51 4.47 -1.68
N ARG A 48 -4.20 3.64 -0.92
CA ARG A 48 -4.99 4.03 0.23
C ARG A 48 -4.76 3.04 1.38
N PHE A 49 -4.64 3.57 2.57
CA PHE A 49 -4.46 2.83 3.81
C PHE A 49 -5.55 3.26 4.78
N VAL A 50 -6.37 2.31 5.22
CA VAL A 50 -7.45 2.54 6.19
C VAL A 50 -7.17 1.70 7.42
N LEU A 51 -7.17 2.36 8.58
CA LEU A 51 -7.13 1.70 9.87
C LEU A 51 -8.51 1.74 10.49
N LEU A 52 -8.98 0.56 10.91
CA LEU A 52 -10.20 0.38 11.69
C LEU A 52 -9.82 -0.15 13.07
N HIS A 53 -10.33 0.48 14.11
CA HIS A 53 -10.08 0.07 15.49
C HIS A 53 -11.38 -0.11 16.25
N ASP A 54 -11.58 -1.30 16.79
CA ASP A 54 -12.64 -1.64 17.72
C ASP A 54 -12.01 -2.15 19.03
N PRO A 55 -11.99 -1.34 20.10
CA PRO A 55 -11.37 -1.74 21.37
C PRO A 55 -12.01 -2.97 22.02
N ALA A 56 -13.26 -3.27 21.69
CA ALA A 56 -13.94 -4.47 22.17
C ALA A 56 -13.54 -5.75 21.41
N GLY A 57 -12.79 -5.60 20.32
CA GLY A 57 -12.50 -6.67 19.38
C GLY A 57 -13.66 -6.91 18.42
N HIS A 58 -13.32 -7.40 17.24
CA HIS A 58 -14.29 -7.72 16.20
C HIS A 58 -14.07 -9.15 15.71
N ASP A 59 -15.10 -9.99 15.82
CA ASP A 59 -14.98 -11.41 15.49
C ASP A 59 -14.51 -11.67 14.05
N ALA A 60 -15.03 -10.91 13.11
CA ALA A 60 -14.64 -11.04 11.71
C ALA A 60 -13.17 -10.68 11.44
N TRP A 61 -12.58 -9.84 12.27
CA TRP A 61 -11.17 -9.46 12.17
C TRP A 61 -10.24 -10.38 12.96
N ARG A 62 -10.76 -11.10 13.93
CA ARG A 62 -10.01 -11.87 14.92
C ARG A 62 -9.05 -10.99 15.74
N GLY A 63 -9.46 -9.77 16.04
CA GLY A 63 -8.67 -8.80 16.78
C GLY A 63 -9.31 -7.42 16.82
N GLU A 64 -8.54 -6.45 17.30
CA GLU A 64 -9.01 -5.08 17.52
C GLU A 64 -8.71 -4.13 16.35
N PHE A 65 -7.61 -4.38 15.62
CA PHE A 65 -7.12 -3.48 14.56
C PHE A 65 -7.19 -4.15 13.20
N ARG A 66 -8.03 -3.64 12.31
CA ARG A 66 -8.08 -4.11 10.93
C ARG A 66 -7.53 -3.06 9.99
N ILE A 67 -6.57 -3.44 9.18
CA ILE A 67 -5.96 -2.60 8.16
C ILE A 67 -6.52 -3.03 6.81
N VAL A 68 -7.01 -2.06 6.04
CA VAL A 68 -7.57 -2.28 4.69
C VAL A 68 -6.82 -1.39 3.72
N THR A 69 -6.22 -1.99 2.71
CA THR A 69 -5.33 -1.27 1.80
C THR A 69 -5.68 -1.47 0.34
N PHE A 70 -5.28 -0.50 -0.45
CA PHE A 70 -5.32 -0.53 -1.90
C PHE A 70 -4.00 -0.01 -2.45
N VAL A 71 -3.51 -0.66 -3.49
CA VAL A 71 -2.34 -0.23 -4.27
C VAL A 71 -2.67 -0.35 -5.76
N ARG A 72 -2.33 0.67 -6.53
CA ARG A 72 -2.42 0.65 -7.98
C ARG A 72 -1.14 1.21 -8.59
N ALA A 73 -0.59 0.51 -9.57
CA ALA A 73 0.59 0.95 -10.28
C ALA A 73 0.53 0.55 -11.76
N PRO A 74 1.03 1.39 -12.67
CA PRO A 74 1.25 1.00 -14.05
C PRO A 74 2.25 -0.15 -14.12
N LEU A 75 2.05 -1.05 -15.08
CA LEU A 75 2.94 -2.17 -15.37
C LEU A 75 3.56 -1.99 -16.73
N GLU A 76 4.82 -2.39 -16.86
CA GLU A 76 5.44 -2.64 -18.14
C GLU A 76 4.82 -3.88 -18.79
N ARG A 77 4.79 -3.90 -20.11
CA ARG A 77 4.15 -4.97 -20.90
C ARG A 77 4.67 -6.36 -20.54
N ASP A 78 5.99 -6.50 -20.36
CA ASP A 78 6.62 -7.78 -20.02
C ASP A 78 6.14 -8.31 -18.66
N MET A 79 5.95 -7.44 -17.67
CA MET A 79 5.41 -7.82 -16.37
C MET A 79 3.92 -8.14 -16.44
N ALA A 80 3.16 -7.42 -17.25
CA ALA A 80 1.72 -7.65 -17.40
C ALA A 80 1.41 -9.02 -18.02
N ASP A 81 2.29 -9.54 -18.85
CA ASP A 81 2.14 -10.85 -19.50
C ASP A 81 2.65 -12.02 -18.64
N ASP A 82 3.31 -11.74 -17.52
CA ASP A 82 3.82 -12.78 -16.61
C ASP A 82 2.68 -13.41 -15.81
N ALA A 83 2.46 -14.71 -16.02
CA ALA A 83 1.43 -15.45 -15.30
C ALA A 83 1.66 -15.53 -13.79
N ALA A 84 2.91 -15.36 -13.33
CA ALA A 84 3.27 -15.36 -11.92
C ALA A 84 3.00 -14.03 -11.20
N LEU A 85 2.68 -12.96 -11.93
CA LEU A 85 2.56 -11.61 -11.38
C LEU A 85 1.62 -11.53 -10.18
N THR A 86 0.48 -12.18 -10.22
CA THR A 86 -0.52 -12.11 -9.15
C THR A 86 0.00 -12.75 -7.86
N ALA A 87 0.61 -13.93 -7.96
CA ALA A 87 1.22 -14.59 -6.80
C ALA A 87 2.43 -13.82 -6.26
N VAL A 88 3.26 -13.29 -7.15
CA VAL A 88 4.42 -12.45 -6.78
C VAL A 88 3.95 -11.17 -6.09
N GLY A 89 2.94 -10.49 -6.61
CA GLY A 89 2.38 -9.29 -5.99
C GLY A 89 1.86 -9.53 -4.58
N TRP A 90 1.20 -10.65 -4.34
CA TRP A 90 0.79 -11.04 -2.99
C TRP A 90 1.99 -11.30 -2.07
N SER A 91 3.04 -11.95 -2.59
CA SER A 91 4.26 -12.22 -1.81
C SER A 91 4.97 -10.93 -1.39
N TRP A 92 4.92 -9.86 -2.19
CA TRP A 92 5.50 -8.56 -1.83
C TRP A 92 4.91 -8.01 -0.53
N LEU A 93 3.60 -8.16 -0.35
CA LEU A 93 2.94 -7.70 0.89
C LEU A 93 3.44 -8.48 2.11
N ILE A 94 3.43 -9.81 2.02
CA ILE A 94 3.83 -10.68 3.13
C ILE A 94 5.31 -10.45 3.48
N GLU A 95 6.17 -10.38 2.50
CA GLU A 95 7.60 -10.09 2.69
C GLU A 95 7.84 -8.70 3.31
N ALA A 96 7.07 -7.68 2.91
CA ALA A 96 7.19 -6.35 3.47
C ALA A 96 6.75 -6.31 4.93
N LEU A 97 5.66 -6.96 5.28
CA LEU A 97 5.20 -7.08 6.67
C LEU A 97 6.23 -7.79 7.54
N ASP A 98 6.81 -8.88 7.05
CA ASP A 98 7.85 -9.63 7.76
C ASP A 98 9.14 -8.80 7.90
N ALA A 99 9.56 -8.10 6.85
CA ALA A 99 10.76 -7.28 6.86
C ALA A 99 10.69 -6.11 7.86
N HIS A 100 9.50 -5.56 8.09
CA HIS A 100 9.27 -4.52 9.09
C HIS A 100 8.91 -5.05 10.48
N ALA A 101 8.93 -6.37 10.67
CA ALA A 101 8.51 -7.01 11.91
C ALA A 101 7.11 -6.54 12.37
N ALA A 102 6.21 -6.35 11.42
CA ALA A 102 4.83 -5.95 11.64
C ALA A 102 3.98 -7.20 11.93
N PRO A 103 3.62 -7.48 13.19
CA PRO A 103 2.93 -8.72 13.50
C PRO A 103 1.48 -8.66 13.03
N PHE A 104 1.08 -9.67 12.26
CA PHE A 104 -0.24 -9.71 11.64
C PHE A 104 -0.85 -11.10 11.67
N THR A 105 -2.17 -11.15 11.50
CA THR A 105 -2.95 -12.37 11.31
C THR A 105 -4.08 -12.12 10.31
N ALA A 106 -4.71 -13.17 9.84
CA ALA A 106 -5.88 -13.15 8.97
C ALA A 106 -5.72 -12.28 7.71
N PRO A 107 -4.60 -12.37 6.96
CA PRO A 107 -4.46 -11.63 5.72
C PRO A 107 -5.40 -12.15 4.65
N SER A 108 -5.99 -11.24 3.89
CA SER A 108 -6.84 -11.58 2.74
C SER A 108 -6.73 -10.50 1.68
N GLY A 109 -7.00 -10.85 0.44
CA GLY A 109 -6.97 -9.86 -0.62
C GLY A 109 -7.09 -10.43 -2.01
N THR A 110 -6.98 -9.53 -2.97
CA THR A 110 -7.00 -9.82 -4.41
C THR A 110 -5.88 -9.07 -5.11
N VAL A 111 -5.29 -9.70 -6.09
CA VAL A 111 -4.35 -9.07 -7.03
C VAL A 111 -4.96 -9.14 -8.42
N THR A 112 -5.12 -8.00 -9.07
CA THR A 112 -5.81 -7.88 -10.36
C THR A 112 -4.86 -7.28 -11.37
N ARG A 113 -4.79 -7.88 -12.55
CA ARG A 113 -4.16 -7.27 -13.73
C ARG A 113 -5.23 -6.59 -14.55
N VAL A 114 -4.99 -5.34 -14.92
CA VAL A 114 -5.86 -4.59 -15.80
C VAL A 114 -5.10 -4.32 -17.08
N VAL A 115 -5.62 -4.81 -18.20
CA VAL A 115 -5.05 -4.59 -19.53
C VAL A 115 -6.09 -3.84 -20.34
N SER A 116 -5.71 -2.68 -20.88
CA SER A 116 -6.57 -1.86 -21.71
C SER A 116 -5.96 -1.69 -23.10
N GLU A 117 -6.76 -1.95 -24.12
CA GLU A 117 -6.43 -1.71 -25.52
C GLU A 117 -7.39 -0.68 -26.09
N HIS A 118 -6.89 0.11 -27.04
CA HIS A 118 -7.65 1.19 -27.64
C HIS A 118 -8.01 0.86 -29.09
N PHE A 119 -9.24 1.15 -29.46
CA PHE A 119 -9.78 0.85 -30.79
C PHE A 119 -10.47 2.07 -31.40
N GLY A 120 -10.77 2.00 -32.69
CA GLY A 120 -11.47 3.05 -33.42
C GLY A 120 -10.67 4.36 -33.43
N ASP A 121 -11.30 5.44 -33.06
CA ASP A 121 -10.66 6.76 -33.00
C ASP A 121 -9.55 6.86 -31.95
N LEU A 122 -9.47 5.90 -31.03
CA LEU A 122 -8.43 5.82 -29.99
C LEU A 122 -7.31 4.83 -30.34
N ALA A 123 -7.35 4.22 -31.52
CA ALA A 123 -6.44 3.12 -31.90
C ALA A 123 -4.95 3.54 -31.93
N ASP A 124 -4.66 4.83 -32.11
CA ASP A 124 -3.30 5.36 -32.09
C ASP A 124 -2.70 5.49 -30.68
N ARG A 125 -3.52 5.36 -29.65
CA ARG A 125 -3.05 5.37 -28.26
C ARG A 125 -2.47 4.01 -27.89
N ALA A 126 -1.30 4.02 -27.25
CA ALA A 126 -0.70 2.80 -26.73
C ALA A 126 -1.60 2.15 -25.68
N GLY A 127 -1.69 0.83 -25.70
CA GLY A 127 -2.35 0.08 -24.64
C GLY A 127 -1.67 0.29 -23.28
N THR A 128 -2.42 0.17 -22.22
CA THR A 128 -1.93 0.33 -20.86
C THR A 128 -2.17 -0.94 -20.04
N SER A 129 -1.29 -1.18 -19.08
CA SER A 129 -1.44 -2.26 -18.12
C SER A 129 -1.20 -1.73 -16.72
N GLU A 130 -1.98 -2.23 -15.77
CA GLU A 130 -1.89 -1.87 -14.36
C GLU A 130 -1.99 -3.11 -13.49
N VAL A 131 -1.40 -3.05 -12.31
CA VAL A 131 -1.67 -3.97 -11.22
C VAL A 131 -2.46 -3.24 -10.14
N GLU A 132 -3.47 -3.93 -9.60
CA GLU A 132 -4.21 -3.49 -8.43
C GLU A 132 -4.13 -4.56 -7.35
N LEU A 133 -3.75 -4.14 -6.15
CA LEU A 133 -3.69 -4.99 -4.98
C LEU A 133 -4.67 -4.45 -3.94
N ARG A 134 -5.65 -5.27 -3.58
CA ARG A 134 -6.54 -5.02 -2.45
C ARG A 134 -6.22 -6.02 -1.38
N ALA A 135 -5.75 -5.55 -0.24
CA ALA A 135 -5.32 -6.43 0.84
C ALA A 135 -5.76 -5.88 2.19
N SER A 136 -6.17 -6.77 3.06
CA SER A 136 -6.47 -6.44 4.44
C SER A 136 -5.89 -7.47 5.39
N TRP A 137 -5.57 -7.04 6.58
CA TRP A 137 -5.03 -7.91 7.64
C TRP A 137 -5.32 -7.32 9.00
N THR A 138 -5.17 -8.13 10.02
CA THR A 138 -5.31 -7.72 11.42
C THR A 138 -3.93 -7.51 12.01
N ALA A 139 -3.68 -6.32 12.54
CA ALA A 139 -2.48 -6.06 13.35
C ALA A 139 -2.68 -6.66 14.75
N THR A 140 -1.70 -7.41 15.22
CA THR A 140 -1.80 -8.14 16.50
C THR A 140 -1.24 -7.38 17.68
N ASP A 141 -0.71 -6.19 17.47
CA ASP A 141 -0.34 -5.26 18.54
C ASP A 141 -0.72 -3.81 18.17
N PRO A 142 -0.70 -2.87 19.13
CA PRO A 142 -1.09 -1.48 18.86
C PRO A 142 -0.01 -0.63 18.17
N TYR A 143 1.15 -1.18 17.94
CA TYR A 143 2.22 -0.53 17.20
C TYR A 143 1.98 -0.63 15.70
N LEU A 144 1.34 0.36 15.13
CA LEU A 144 0.87 0.32 13.74
C LEU A 144 1.84 0.95 12.74
N GLY A 145 2.84 1.68 13.22
CA GLY A 145 3.87 2.28 12.37
C GLY A 145 4.55 1.30 11.42
N PRO A 146 5.02 0.13 11.88
CA PRO A 146 5.61 -0.88 11.01
C PRO A 146 4.69 -1.37 9.88
N HIS A 147 3.38 -1.42 10.13
CA HIS A 147 2.39 -1.79 9.10
C HIS A 147 2.28 -0.74 8.00
N LEU A 148 2.28 0.54 8.37
CA LEU A 148 2.26 1.64 7.40
C LEU A 148 3.57 1.68 6.60
N GLU A 149 4.71 1.50 7.25
CA GLU A 149 6.02 1.43 6.59
C GLU A 149 6.10 0.27 5.59
N ALA A 150 5.60 -0.91 5.98
CA ALA A 150 5.54 -2.08 5.10
C ALA A 150 4.67 -1.81 3.86
N TRP A 151 3.53 -1.17 4.05
CA TRP A 151 2.66 -0.79 2.94
C TRP A 151 3.33 0.25 2.02
N GLY A 152 4.08 1.19 2.58
CA GLY A 152 4.88 2.15 1.81
C GLY A 152 5.93 1.45 0.94
N ASP A 153 6.61 0.44 1.45
CA ASP A 153 7.55 -0.36 0.68
C ASP A 153 6.85 -1.17 -0.42
N LEU A 154 5.67 -1.69 -0.14
CA LEU A 154 4.84 -2.37 -1.14
C LEU A 154 4.47 -1.43 -2.29
N LEU A 155 4.08 -0.19 -2.00
CA LEU A 155 3.81 0.83 -3.00
C LEU A 155 5.03 1.08 -3.89
N CYS A 156 6.20 1.24 -3.29
CA CYS A 156 7.44 1.48 -4.02
C CYS A 156 7.84 0.27 -4.87
N GLN A 157 7.63 -0.93 -4.37
CA GLN A 157 7.90 -2.16 -5.12
C GLN A 157 6.95 -2.31 -6.30
N ALA A 158 5.67 -2.05 -6.12
CA ALA A 158 4.69 -2.04 -7.21
C ALA A 158 5.01 -0.96 -8.26
N ALA A 159 5.55 0.16 -7.84
CA ALA A 159 6.03 1.24 -8.70
C ALA A 159 7.31 0.88 -9.49
N GLY A 160 7.93 -0.25 -9.20
CA GLY A 160 9.17 -0.67 -9.86
C GLY A 160 10.44 -0.04 -9.29
N LEU A 161 10.36 0.63 -8.14
CA LEU A 161 11.55 1.16 -7.48
C LEU A 161 12.36 0.05 -6.82
N PRO A 162 13.70 0.11 -6.90
CA PRO A 162 14.53 -0.87 -6.23
C PRO A 162 14.39 -0.75 -4.70
N PRO A 163 14.54 -1.86 -3.96
CA PRO A 163 14.56 -1.80 -2.51
C PRO A 163 15.74 -0.95 -2.01
N LEU A 164 15.55 -0.27 -0.87
CA LEU A 164 16.66 0.44 -0.24
C LEU A 164 17.70 -0.55 0.26
N PRO A 165 19.03 -0.26 0.09
CA PRO A 165 20.06 -1.08 0.68
C PRO A 165 19.92 -1.16 2.20
N VAL A 166 20.30 -2.30 2.79
CA VAL A 166 20.28 -2.51 4.24
C VAL A 166 21.13 -1.43 4.92
N GLY A 167 20.57 -0.74 5.91
CA GLY A 167 21.25 0.32 6.68
C GLY A 167 21.18 1.71 6.06
N VAL A 168 20.48 1.90 4.93
CA VAL A 168 20.24 3.22 4.35
C VAL A 168 18.88 3.74 4.83
N SER A 169 18.91 4.85 5.55
CA SER A 169 17.69 5.58 5.93
C SER A 169 17.28 6.54 4.83
N ALA A 170 15.98 6.67 4.60
CA ALA A 170 15.45 7.71 3.72
C ALA A 170 15.75 9.09 4.31
N ILE A 171 16.36 9.97 3.51
CA ILE A 171 16.57 11.36 3.92
C ILE A 171 15.26 12.12 3.70
N PRO A 172 14.68 12.73 4.74
CA PRO A 172 13.48 13.54 4.58
C PRO A 172 13.74 14.69 3.59
N ARG A 173 12.89 14.85 2.60
CA ARG A 173 12.95 16.02 1.73
C ARG A 173 12.58 17.27 2.52
N PRO A 174 13.34 18.39 2.39
CA PRO A 174 12.92 19.67 2.95
C PRO A 174 11.57 20.06 2.33
N ARG A 175 10.62 20.42 3.18
CA ARG A 175 9.38 21.04 2.73
C ARG A 175 9.75 22.42 2.17
N HIS A 176 9.56 22.62 0.89
CA HIS A 176 9.57 23.95 0.32
C HIS A 176 8.28 24.65 0.75
N HIS A 177 8.45 25.73 1.51
CA HIS A 177 7.37 26.67 1.83
C HIS A 177 7.10 27.59 0.63
#